data_859765678aa815ab8169c1d8cea9dc63
#
_entry.id   859765678aa815ab8169c1d8cea9dc63
#
_cell.length_a   1.000
_cell.length_b   1.000
_cell.length_c   1.000
_cell.angle_alpha   90.00
_cell.angle_beta   90.00
_cell.angle_gamma   90.00
#
_symmetry.space_group_name_H-M   'P 1'
#
loop_
_entity.id
_entity.type
_entity.pdbx_description
1 polymer ?
#
loop_
_entity_poly.entity_id
_entity_poly.type
_entity_poly.pdbx_seq_one_letter_code
_entity_poly.pdbx_strand_id
1 'polypeptide(L)'
;MVNVQQPVIHKGLDGVVVDTTAVSLVDGARGELSYRGHEIGALVGRPFAEVAALVATGSFDADFGRRLTDHGTLSPREEALVLALPDAVHPMHVLQGLTPVLDPSDAFADQGDAAQGFAVAAKLPALIATHFRRASVRDIRAEDPI
;
A
#
# COMPACT_ATOMS: atom_id res chain seq x y z
N MET A 1 23.70 20.23 43.56
CA MET A 1 24.24 19.63 42.32
C MET A 1 23.14 18.77 41.73
N VAL A 2 22.55 19.16 40.62
CA VAL A 2 21.55 18.34 39.92
C VAL A 2 22.32 17.22 39.18
N ASN A 3 22.08 15.98 39.55
CA ASN A 3 22.67 14.83 38.86
C ASN A 3 21.93 14.63 37.53
N VAL A 4 22.45 15.22 36.45
CA VAL A 4 21.95 15.02 35.13
C VAL A 4 22.42 13.63 34.66
N GLN A 5 21.57 12.62 34.81
CA GLN A 5 21.79 11.31 34.22
C GLN A 5 21.84 11.50 32.71
N GLN A 6 22.98 11.16 32.09
CA GLN A 6 23.09 11.18 30.64
C GLN A 6 22.12 10.14 30.03
N PRO A 7 21.36 10.51 29.01
CA PRO A 7 20.44 9.56 28.35
C PRO A 7 21.25 8.40 27.74
N VAL A 8 20.74 7.19 27.92
CA VAL A 8 21.31 6.00 27.28
C VAL A 8 21.00 6.06 25.78
N ILE A 9 22.04 6.10 24.95
CA ILE A 9 21.88 6.10 23.49
C ILE A 9 21.92 4.65 23.01
N HIS A 10 20.77 4.15 22.54
CA HIS A 10 20.66 2.83 21.92
C HIS A 10 20.97 2.95 20.41
N LYS A 11 22.18 2.56 20.01
CA LYS A 11 22.59 2.58 18.60
C LYS A 11 21.78 1.53 17.81
N GLY A 12 21.15 1.96 16.70
CA GLY A 12 20.36 1.08 15.85
C GLY A 12 19.02 0.64 16.44
N LEU A 13 18.55 1.27 17.54
CA LEU A 13 17.27 0.96 18.22
C LEU A 13 17.20 -0.48 18.79
N ASP A 14 18.33 -1.15 18.95
CA ASP A 14 18.35 -2.50 19.51
C ASP A 14 17.78 -2.51 20.94
N GLY A 15 16.79 -3.37 21.18
CA GLY A 15 16.10 -3.49 22.46
C GLY A 15 15.15 -2.32 22.78
N VAL A 16 14.95 -1.35 21.88
CA VAL A 16 14.01 -0.25 22.09
C VAL A 16 12.64 -0.61 21.55
N VAL A 17 11.66 -0.72 22.43
CA VAL A 17 10.24 -0.87 22.04
C VAL A 17 9.67 0.52 21.85
N VAL A 18 9.25 0.84 20.62
CA VAL A 18 8.68 2.17 20.26
C VAL A 18 7.18 2.14 20.29
N ASP A 19 6.55 1.01 19.87
CA ASP A 19 5.10 0.88 19.83
C ASP A 19 4.69 -0.60 19.72
N THR A 20 3.38 -0.86 19.75
CA THR A 20 2.78 -2.16 19.49
C THR A 20 1.99 -2.12 18.18
N THR A 21 1.91 -3.24 17.48
CA THR A 21 1.10 -3.37 16.26
C THR A 21 0.04 -4.45 16.43
N ALA A 22 -1.16 -4.19 15.89
CA ALA A 22 -2.21 -5.18 15.74
C ALA A 22 -2.25 -5.78 14.32
N VAL A 23 -1.33 -5.38 13.44
CA VAL A 23 -1.34 -5.78 12.03
C VAL A 23 -0.70 -7.14 11.83
N SER A 24 0.48 -7.36 12.41
CA SER A 24 1.23 -8.60 12.19
C SER A 24 1.92 -9.09 13.45
N LEU A 25 2.09 -10.40 13.55
CA LEU A 25 2.93 -11.06 14.54
C LEU A 25 3.91 -11.98 13.80
N VAL A 26 5.19 -11.84 14.13
CA VAL A 26 6.27 -12.69 13.62
C VAL A 26 6.94 -13.40 14.79
N ASP A 27 6.85 -14.72 14.84
CA ASP A 27 7.61 -15.56 15.77
C ASP A 27 8.68 -16.34 14.99
N GLY A 28 9.90 -15.78 14.94
CA GLY A 28 11.01 -16.39 14.21
C GLY A 28 11.49 -17.71 14.83
N ALA A 29 11.27 -17.94 16.12
CA ALA A 29 11.66 -19.17 16.79
C ALA A 29 10.75 -20.35 16.41
N ARG A 30 9.46 -20.05 16.15
CA ARG A 30 8.46 -21.04 15.73
C ARG A 30 8.27 -21.07 14.21
N GLY A 31 8.81 -20.08 13.49
CA GLY A 31 8.54 -19.91 12.06
C GLY A 31 7.10 -19.49 11.77
N GLU A 32 6.45 -18.81 12.70
CA GLU A 32 5.06 -18.38 12.60
C GLU A 32 4.95 -16.93 12.14
N LEU A 33 4.05 -16.70 11.19
CA LEU A 33 3.65 -15.37 10.72
C LEU A 33 2.13 -15.30 10.68
N SER A 34 1.58 -14.26 11.27
CA SER A 34 0.15 -13.98 11.17
C SER A 34 -0.13 -12.52 10.85
N TYR A 35 -1.22 -12.26 10.14
CA TYR A 35 -1.79 -10.94 9.92
C TYR A 35 -3.17 -10.86 10.54
N ARG A 36 -3.39 -9.83 11.39
CA ARG A 36 -4.67 -9.62 12.10
C ARG A 36 -5.19 -10.88 12.80
N GLY A 37 -4.26 -11.73 13.34
CA GLY A 37 -4.58 -12.98 14.01
C GLY A 37 -4.83 -14.18 13.09
N HIS A 38 -4.74 -14.02 11.77
CA HIS A 38 -4.83 -15.11 10.79
C HIS A 38 -3.45 -15.60 10.38
N GLU A 39 -3.18 -16.89 10.50
CA GLU A 39 -1.92 -17.48 10.04
C GLU A 39 -1.75 -17.30 8.52
N ILE A 40 -0.50 -17.07 8.09
CA ILE A 40 -0.18 -16.82 6.68
C ILE A 40 -0.65 -17.96 5.77
N GLY A 41 -0.57 -19.22 6.23
CA GLY A 41 -1.04 -20.38 5.48
C GLY A 41 -2.54 -20.35 5.14
N ALA A 42 -3.35 -19.75 5.99
CA ALA A 42 -4.79 -19.57 5.73
C ALA A 42 -5.09 -18.43 4.75
N LEU A 43 -4.12 -17.55 4.50
CA LEU A 43 -4.26 -16.37 3.63
C LEU A 43 -3.73 -16.59 2.22
N VAL A 44 -2.75 -17.49 2.03
CA VAL A 44 -2.04 -17.71 0.75
C VAL A 44 -2.99 -18.07 -0.43
N GLY A 45 -4.11 -18.73 -0.16
CA GLY A 45 -5.08 -19.09 -1.20
C GLY A 45 -6.18 -18.04 -1.45
N ARG A 46 -6.15 -16.90 -0.74
CA ARG A 46 -7.17 -15.86 -0.88
C ARG A 46 -6.80 -14.82 -1.93
N PRO A 47 -7.78 -14.18 -2.57
CA PRO A 47 -7.54 -13.04 -3.44
C PRO A 47 -6.77 -11.93 -2.72
N PHE A 48 -5.85 -11.28 -3.44
CA PHE A 48 -5.06 -10.15 -2.92
C PHE A 48 -5.92 -9.09 -2.23
N ALA A 49 -7.02 -8.69 -2.88
CA ALA A 49 -7.89 -7.63 -2.38
C ALA A 49 -8.54 -7.96 -1.02
N GLU A 50 -8.91 -9.24 -0.79
CA GLU A 50 -9.46 -9.66 0.50
C GLU A 50 -8.40 -9.60 1.62
N VAL A 51 -7.17 -10.03 1.31
CA VAL A 51 -6.06 -9.97 2.27
C VAL A 51 -5.64 -8.52 2.52
N ALA A 52 -5.63 -7.69 1.48
CA ALA A 52 -5.35 -6.26 1.61
C ALA A 52 -6.39 -5.57 2.51
N ALA A 53 -7.66 -5.85 2.32
CA ALA A 53 -8.73 -5.35 3.20
C ALA A 53 -8.50 -5.79 4.65
N LEU A 54 -8.26 -7.07 4.89
CA LEU A 54 -7.99 -7.60 6.23
C LEU A 54 -6.80 -6.89 6.90
N VAL A 55 -5.68 -6.78 6.20
CA VAL A 55 -4.46 -6.17 6.76
C VAL A 55 -4.70 -4.70 7.12
N ALA A 56 -5.36 -3.99 6.24
CA ALA A 56 -5.54 -2.55 6.36
C ALA A 56 -6.65 -2.17 7.36
N THR A 57 -7.80 -2.85 7.30
CA THR A 57 -9.00 -2.51 8.10
C THR A 57 -9.25 -3.41 9.30
N GLY A 58 -8.62 -4.59 9.33
CA GLY A 58 -8.83 -5.61 10.35
C GLY A 58 -9.98 -6.58 10.05
N SER A 59 -10.63 -6.46 8.88
CA SER A 59 -11.73 -7.34 8.46
C SER A 59 -11.67 -7.66 6.98
N PHE A 60 -12.22 -8.81 6.60
CA PHE A 60 -12.42 -9.13 5.19
C PHE A 60 -13.56 -8.28 4.61
N ASP A 61 -13.32 -7.73 3.42
CA ASP A 61 -14.31 -6.96 2.67
C ASP A 61 -14.35 -7.49 1.22
N ALA A 62 -15.46 -8.12 0.85
CA ALA A 62 -15.65 -8.69 -0.49
C ALA A 62 -15.76 -7.62 -1.58
N ASP A 63 -16.19 -6.40 -1.23
CA ASP A 63 -16.34 -5.27 -2.16
C ASP A 63 -15.04 -4.48 -2.33
N PHE A 64 -14.04 -4.71 -1.50
CA PHE A 64 -12.80 -3.94 -1.50
C PHE A 64 -12.07 -4.03 -2.84
N GLY A 65 -11.99 -5.24 -3.43
CA GLY A 65 -11.38 -5.46 -4.75
C GLY A 65 -12.08 -4.69 -5.85
N ARG A 66 -13.42 -4.68 -5.85
CA ARG A 66 -14.21 -3.92 -6.81
C ARG A 66 -13.93 -2.42 -6.66
N ARG A 67 -13.91 -1.90 -5.44
CA ARG A 67 -13.57 -0.49 -5.19
C ARG A 67 -12.16 -0.13 -5.68
N LEU A 68 -11.16 -0.99 -5.44
CA LEU A 68 -9.81 -0.77 -5.97
C LEU A 68 -9.81 -0.72 -7.51
N THR A 69 -10.54 -1.62 -8.16
CA THR A 69 -10.62 -1.65 -9.63
C THR A 69 -11.35 -0.43 -10.19
N ASP A 70 -12.52 -0.10 -9.64
CA ASP A 70 -13.35 1.02 -10.10
C ASP A 70 -12.64 2.38 -9.99
N HIS A 71 -11.69 2.50 -9.05
CA HIS A 71 -10.95 3.74 -8.78
C HIS A 71 -9.46 3.66 -9.14
N GLY A 72 -9.06 2.58 -9.82
CA GLY A 72 -7.68 2.34 -10.23
C GLY A 72 -7.23 3.08 -11.49
N THR A 73 -8.12 3.82 -12.17
CA THR A 73 -7.78 4.57 -13.37
C THR A 73 -7.11 5.90 -13.05
N LEU A 74 -6.14 6.29 -13.88
CA LEU A 74 -5.51 7.61 -13.80
C LEU A 74 -6.40 8.67 -14.47
N SER A 75 -6.42 9.86 -13.89
CA SER A 75 -6.98 11.03 -14.55
C SER A 75 -6.11 11.46 -15.75
N PRO A 76 -6.64 12.21 -16.73
CA PRO A 76 -5.83 12.72 -17.84
C PRO A 76 -4.61 13.53 -17.40
N ARG A 77 -4.71 14.23 -16.26
CA ARG A 77 -3.59 14.97 -15.67
C ARG A 77 -2.52 14.03 -15.16
N GLU A 78 -2.90 12.99 -14.43
CA GLU A 78 -1.98 11.99 -13.90
C GLU A 78 -1.30 11.21 -15.02
N GLU A 79 -2.03 10.81 -16.07
CA GLU A 79 -1.46 10.18 -17.26
C GLU A 79 -0.41 11.08 -17.93
N ALA A 80 -0.73 12.38 -18.11
CA ALA A 80 0.21 13.33 -18.70
C ALA A 80 1.50 13.46 -17.88
N LEU A 81 1.41 13.43 -16.54
CA LEU A 81 2.59 13.45 -15.67
C LEU A 81 3.47 12.21 -15.86
N VAL A 82 2.85 11.02 -15.95
CA VAL A 82 3.60 9.76 -16.19
C VAL A 82 4.29 9.81 -17.55
N LEU A 83 3.56 10.21 -18.60
CA LEU A 83 4.07 10.24 -19.99
C LEU A 83 5.14 11.32 -20.22
N ALA A 84 5.18 12.35 -19.39
CA ALA A 84 6.24 13.37 -19.42
C ALA A 84 7.58 12.86 -18.88
N LEU A 85 7.60 11.77 -18.11
CA LEU A 85 8.84 11.20 -17.62
C LEU A 85 9.59 10.46 -18.74
N PRO A 86 10.93 10.48 -18.76
CA PRO A 86 11.71 9.68 -19.70
C PRO A 86 11.45 8.18 -19.52
N ASP A 87 11.46 7.43 -20.64
CA ASP A 87 11.21 5.97 -20.65
C ASP A 87 12.20 5.17 -19.79
N ALA A 88 13.44 5.67 -19.67
CA ALA A 88 14.49 5.05 -18.91
C ALA A 88 14.38 5.24 -17.39
N VAL A 89 13.41 6.01 -16.91
CA VAL A 89 13.20 6.18 -15.46
C VAL A 89 12.78 4.87 -14.84
N HIS A 90 13.48 4.45 -13.78
CA HIS A 90 13.14 3.21 -13.09
C HIS A 90 11.74 3.31 -12.46
N PRO A 91 10.87 2.27 -12.55
CA PRO A 91 9.50 2.31 -12.04
C PRO A 91 9.38 2.75 -10.58
N MET A 92 10.34 2.37 -9.74
CA MET A 92 10.35 2.82 -8.34
C MET A 92 10.50 4.33 -8.19
N HIS A 93 11.25 4.98 -9.08
CA HIS A 93 11.37 6.45 -9.09
C HIS A 93 10.09 7.10 -9.62
N VAL A 94 9.40 6.45 -10.56
CA VAL A 94 8.07 6.89 -11.01
C VAL A 94 7.08 6.87 -9.84
N LEU A 95 7.01 5.75 -9.11
CA LEU A 95 6.17 5.63 -7.92
C LEU A 95 6.53 6.69 -6.88
N GLN A 96 7.81 6.80 -6.53
CA GLN A 96 8.28 7.73 -5.51
C GLN A 96 7.99 9.20 -5.87
N GLY A 97 8.14 9.56 -7.14
CA GLY A 97 7.96 10.94 -7.60
C GLY A 97 6.50 11.33 -7.83
N LEU A 98 5.66 10.39 -8.26
CA LEU A 98 4.27 10.71 -8.65
C LEU A 98 3.23 10.38 -7.58
N THR A 99 3.49 9.43 -6.67
CA THR A 99 2.53 9.11 -5.59
C THR A 99 2.03 10.35 -4.82
N PRO A 100 2.88 11.33 -4.44
CA PRO A 100 2.42 12.50 -3.68
C PRO A 100 1.52 13.47 -4.47
N VAL A 101 1.46 13.33 -5.79
CA VAL A 101 0.69 14.24 -6.67
C VAL A 101 -0.51 13.58 -7.33
N LEU A 102 -0.82 12.34 -6.94
CA LEU A 102 -2.04 11.66 -7.37
C LEU A 102 -3.27 12.36 -6.80
N ASP A 103 -4.30 12.48 -7.63
CA ASP A 103 -5.54 13.10 -7.21
C ASP A 103 -6.24 12.24 -6.13
N PRO A 104 -6.75 12.84 -5.04
CA PRO A 104 -7.49 12.12 -4.02
C PRO A 104 -8.78 11.54 -4.61
N SER A 105 -9.28 10.49 -3.99
CA SER A 105 -10.54 9.86 -4.37
C SER A 105 -11.41 9.69 -3.13
N ASP A 106 -12.69 10.03 -3.22
CA ASP A 106 -13.67 9.82 -2.16
C ASP A 106 -14.16 8.37 -2.05
N ALA A 107 -13.65 7.49 -2.93
CA ALA A 107 -14.03 6.08 -3.01
C ALA A 107 -13.89 5.30 -1.69
N PHE A 108 -13.00 5.75 -0.84
CA PHE A 108 -12.66 5.11 0.43
C PHE A 108 -12.91 6.03 1.62
N ALA A 109 -13.75 7.06 1.48
CA ALA A 109 -14.01 8.04 2.53
C ALA A 109 -14.54 7.42 3.84
N ASP A 110 -15.20 6.26 3.73
CA ASP A 110 -15.67 5.44 4.85
C ASP A 110 -14.54 4.78 5.66
N GLN A 111 -13.31 4.77 5.15
CA GLN A 111 -12.14 4.12 5.78
C GLN A 111 -11.30 5.07 6.65
N GLY A 112 -11.82 6.25 6.96
CA GLY A 112 -11.17 7.21 7.86
C GLY A 112 -9.76 7.58 7.40
N ASP A 113 -8.78 7.53 8.29
CA ASP A 113 -7.39 7.95 8.01
C ASP A 113 -6.68 7.10 6.93
N ALA A 114 -7.15 5.88 6.68
CA ALA A 114 -6.60 5.00 5.64
C ALA A 114 -7.12 5.32 4.23
N ALA A 115 -8.17 6.14 4.11
CA ALA A 115 -8.85 6.42 2.84
C ALA A 115 -7.91 6.88 1.72
N GLN A 116 -7.02 7.81 2.02
CA GLN A 116 -6.03 8.30 1.05
C GLN A 116 -5.06 7.20 0.61
N GLY A 117 -4.59 6.37 1.54
CA GLY A 117 -3.71 5.26 1.24
C GLY A 117 -4.35 4.27 0.27
N PHE A 118 -5.63 3.97 0.43
CA PHE A 118 -6.36 3.08 -0.48
C PHE A 118 -6.60 3.69 -1.85
N ALA A 119 -6.96 4.98 -1.90
CA ALA A 119 -7.13 5.70 -3.16
C ALA A 119 -5.83 5.73 -3.98
N VAL A 120 -4.70 5.95 -3.33
CA VAL A 120 -3.38 5.86 -3.96
C VAL A 120 -3.08 4.43 -4.40
N ALA A 121 -3.26 3.44 -3.51
CA ALA A 121 -2.97 2.04 -3.81
C ALA A 121 -3.76 1.52 -5.02
N ALA A 122 -5.01 1.96 -5.19
CA ALA A 122 -5.84 1.62 -6.34
C ALA A 122 -5.21 2.07 -7.67
N LYS A 123 -4.52 3.21 -7.71
CA LYS A 123 -3.94 3.81 -8.92
C LYS A 123 -2.53 3.30 -9.26
N LEU A 124 -1.81 2.68 -8.31
CA LEU A 124 -0.42 2.24 -8.53
C LEU A 124 -0.26 1.29 -9.72
N PRO A 125 -1.12 0.28 -9.95
CA PRO A 125 -1.01 -0.60 -11.10
C PRO A 125 -1.11 0.17 -12.43
N ALA A 126 -2.09 1.08 -12.54
CA ALA A 126 -2.28 1.89 -13.74
C ALA A 126 -1.09 2.82 -13.98
N LEU A 127 -0.53 3.41 -12.93
CA LEU A 127 0.63 4.29 -13.01
C LEU A 127 1.84 3.55 -13.59
N ILE A 128 2.14 2.36 -13.08
CA ILE A 128 3.25 1.53 -13.57
C ILE A 128 2.98 1.07 -15.00
N ALA A 129 1.77 0.58 -15.29
CA ALA A 129 1.42 0.10 -16.62
C ALA A 129 1.48 1.22 -17.67
N THR A 130 1.01 2.43 -17.36
CA THR A 130 1.11 3.60 -18.24
C THR A 130 2.56 3.96 -18.53
N HIS A 131 3.43 3.92 -17.51
CA HIS A 131 4.86 4.18 -17.70
C HIS A 131 5.51 3.18 -18.66
N PHE A 132 5.28 1.88 -18.46
CA PHE A 132 5.88 0.85 -19.31
C PHE A 132 5.32 0.80 -20.72
N ARG A 133 4.00 0.99 -20.87
CA ARG A 133 3.34 0.93 -22.19
C ARG A 133 3.45 2.23 -22.97
N ARG A 134 3.80 3.32 -22.32
CA ARG A 134 3.81 4.68 -22.88
C ARG A 134 2.46 5.06 -23.52
N ALA A 135 1.37 4.52 -22.95
CA ALA A 135 0.00 4.72 -23.39
C ALA A 135 -0.95 4.67 -22.21
N SER A 136 -2.08 5.35 -22.33
CA SER A 136 -3.16 5.33 -21.35
C SER A 136 -3.68 3.92 -21.10
N VAL A 137 -3.84 3.57 -19.82
CA VAL A 137 -4.46 2.30 -19.41
C VAL A 137 -5.85 2.64 -18.89
N ARG A 138 -6.84 2.58 -19.81
CA ARG A 138 -8.22 3.01 -19.51
C ARG A 138 -9.13 1.90 -19.01
N ASP A 139 -8.74 0.63 -19.24
CA ASP A 139 -9.58 -0.52 -18.94
C ASP A 139 -8.80 -1.57 -18.13
N ILE A 140 -8.61 -1.30 -16.83
CA ILE A 140 -8.29 -2.37 -15.89
C ILE A 140 -9.63 -3.00 -15.52
N ARG A 141 -9.87 -4.25 -15.99
CA ARG A 141 -11.08 -4.98 -15.64
C ARG A 141 -10.88 -5.72 -14.32
N ALA A 142 -11.95 -5.88 -13.56
CA ALA A 142 -11.95 -6.65 -12.31
C ALA A 142 -11.46 -8.10 -12.50
N GLU A 143 -11.48 -8.59 -13.72
CA GLU A 143 -11.08 -9.93 -14.13
C GLU A 143 -9.59 -10.03 -14.51
N ASP A 144 -8.90 -8.88 -14.66
CA ASP A 144 -7.48 -8.88 -15.00
C ASP A 144 -6.67 -9.30 -13.77
N PRO A 145 -5.78 -10.29 -13.90
CA PRO A 145 -4.90 -10.68 -12.80
C PRO A 145 -3.98 -9.51 -12.46
N ILE A 146 -3.96 -9.17 -11.17
CA ILE A 146 -3.04 -8.18 -10.60
C ILE A 146 -1.66 -8.82 -10.45
#